data_071183a6f945276b101f36b4b25eef3b
#
_entry.id   071183a6f945276b101f36b4b25eef3b
#
_cell.length_a   1.000
_cell.length_b   1.000
_cell.length_c   1.000
_cell.angle_alpha   90.00
_cell.angle_beta   90.00
_cell.angle_gamma   90.00
#
_symmetry.space_group_name_H-M   'P 1'
#
loop_
_entity.id
_entity.type
_entity.pdbx_description
1 polymer ?
#
loop_
_entity_poly.entity_id
_entity_poly.type
_entity_poly.pdbx_seq_one_letter_code
_entity_poly.pdbx_strand_id
1 'polypeptide(L)'
;MDQSIFSEEQIEEINKISQLPEEEQKQLLPEFLKNLSQEQLNALKQSQPQQCPFCLIVENKIKANKLYEDNEIIAALEINPASLGHTIVFPKKHIQILTQLNDAGKLFNVVNKLSSVLFETLNAQGTNILVSNGSAAGQMIPHLIVEIIPRFANDKLSFNLPRKKASEVELEKVMAKIKSKPTF
;
A
#
# COMPACT_ATOMS: atom_id res chain seq x y z
N MET A 1 6.58 10.54 16.69
CA MET A 1 7.04 11.94 16.69
C MET A 1 8.42 11.98 17.31
N ASP A 2 9.35 12.63 16.67
CA ASP A 2 10.62 12.95 17.30
C ASP A 2 10.36 14.08 18.31
N GLN A 3 10.31 13.75 19.60
CA GLN A 3 9.95 14.66 20.68
C GLN A 3 10.99 15.78 20.89
N SER A 4 12.12 15.75 20.16
CA SER A 4 13.19 16.75 20.24
C SER A 4 12.91 18.06 19.49
N ILE A 5 11.93 18.07 18.57
CA ILE A 5 11.64 19.19 17.67
C ILE A 5 10.58 20.15 18.25
N PHE A 6 9.73 19.67 19.17
CA PHE A 6 8.64 20.43 19.79
C PHE A 6 8.93 20.68 21.27
N SER A 7 8.54 21.85 21.79
CA SER A 7 8.55 22.09 23.23
C SER A 7 7.45 21.30 23.93
N GLU A 8 7.59 21.08 25.26
CA GLU A 8 6.56 20.39 26.04
C GLU A 8 5.20 21.09 25.95
N GLU A 9 5.18 22.41 25.97
CA GLU A 9 3.95 23.22 25.80
C GLU A 9 3.30 23.00 24.44
N GLN A 10 4.11 22.93 23.37
CA GLN A 10 3.60 22.68 22.01
C GLN A 10 3.03 21.26 21.87
N ILE A 11 3.64 20.27 22.51
CA ILE A 11 3.15 18.88 22.53
C ILE A 11 1.80 18.80 23.27
N GLU A 12 1.69 19.49 24.40
CA GLU A 12 0.44 19.55 25.18
C GLU A 12 -0.69 20.22 24.38
N GLU A 13 -0.37 21.31 23.69
CA GLU A 13 -1.33 22.02 22.84
C GLU A 13 -1.78 21.18 21.63
N ILE A 14 -0.87 20.47 20.96
CA ILE A 14 -1.20 19.51 19.89
C ILE A 14 -2.16 18.44 20.39
N ASN A 15 -1.86 17.84 21.55
CA ASN A 15 -2.70 16.81 22.14
C ASN A 15 -4.09 17.36 22.51
N LYS A 16 -4.17 18.57 23.04
CA LYS A 16 -5.43 19.23 23.36
C LYS A 16 -6.27 19.49 22.10
N ILE A 17 -5.68 20.08 21.06
CA ILE A 17 -6.37 20.36 19.80
C ILE A 17 -6.84 19.05 19.15
N SER A 18 -6.04 17.99 19.17
CA SER A 18 -6.39 16.69 18.55
C SER A 18 -7.59 15.98 19.20
N GLN A 19 -7.94 16.33 20.45
CA GLN A 19 -9.07 15.76 21.19
C GLN A 19 -10.37 16.57 21.05
N LEU A 20 -10.31 17.75 20.42
CA LEU A 20 -11.49 18.60 20.22
C LEU A 20 -12.37 18.11 19.06
N PRO A 21 -13.65 18.50 19.01
CA PRO A 21 -14.49 18.27 17.86
C PRO A 21 -13.92 18.91 16.58
N GLU A 22 -14.22 18.32 15.43
CA GLU A 22 -13.63 18.72 14.13
C GLU A 22 -13.82 20.22 13.79
N GLU A 23 -14.95 20.79 14.16
CA GLU A 23 -15.24 22.21 13.94
C GLU A 23 -14.35 23.15 14.79
N GLU A 24 -14.04 22.76 16.02
CA GLU A 24 -13.15 23.51 16.90
C GLU A 24 -11.69 23.36 16.48
N GLN A 25 -11.31 22.15 16.00
CA GLN A 25 -9.99 21.93 15.40
C GLN A 25 -9.76 22.86 14.20
N LYS A 26 -10.73 23.01 13.30
CA LYS A 26 -10.65 23.89 12.13
C LYS A 26 -10.42 25.37 12.49
N GLN A 27 -10.89 25.80 13.65
CA GLN A 27 -10.70 27.18 14.12
C GLN A 27 -9.34 27.40 14.77
N LEU A 28 -8.87 26.48 15.61
CA LEU A 28 -7.66 26.62 16.41
C LEU A 28 -6.40 26.21 15.67
N LEU A 29 -6.48 25.19 14.80
CA LEU A 29 -5.34 24.66 14.07
C LEU A 29 -4.57 25.71 13.23
N PRO A 30 -5.23 26.62 12.47
CA PRO A 30 -4.54 27.61 11.67
C PRO A 30 -3.71 28.60 12.50
N GLU A 31 -4.17 28.95 13.69
CA GLU A 31 -3.46 29.88 14.57
C GLU A 31 -2.27 29.21 15.22
N PHE A 32 -2.40 27.98 15.68
CA PHE A 32 -1.31 27.16 16.18
C PHE A 32 -0.21 26.95 15.12
N LEU A 33 -0.60 26.59 13.89
CA LEU A 33 0.36 26.33 12.79
C LEU A 33 1.18 27.57 12.40
N LYS A 34 0.66 28.79 12.56
CA LYS A 34 1.40 30.04 12.28
C LYS A 34 2.60 30.24 13.20
N ASN A 35 2.56 29.69 14.41
CA ASN A 35 3.58 29.82 15.43
C ASN A 35 4.70 28.77 15.33
N LEU A 36 4.61 27.86 14.35
CA LEU A 36 5.59 26.79 14.15
C LEU A 36 6.65 27.15 13.13
N SER A 37 7.88 26.70 13.36
CA SER A 37 8.95 26.78 12.38
C SER A 37 8.66 25.89 11.16
N GLN A 38 9.35 26.16 10.03
CA GLN A 38 9.22 25.32 8.82
C GLN A 38 9.60 23.87 9.09
N GLU A 39 10.57 23.62 9.95
CA GLU A 39 10.99 22.28 10.37
C GLU A 39 9.88 21.56 11.17
N GLN A 40 9.27 22.26 12.12
CA GLN A 40 8.13 21.76 12.90
C GLN A 40 6.90 21.49 12.03
N LEU A 41 6.60 22.37 11.06
CA LEU A 41 5.53 22.16 10.10
C LEU A 41 5.78 20.92 9.23
N ASN A 42 7.02 20.69 8.81
CA ASN A 42 7.37 19.50 8.04
C ASN A 42 7.27 18.23 8.90
N ALA A 43 7.70 18.29 10.16
CA ALA A 43 7.56 17.18 11.10
C ALA A 43 6.09 16.83 11.39
N LEU A 44 5.22 17.83 11.54
CA LEU A 44 3.77 17.61 11.69
C LEU A 44 3.14 17.02 10.43
N LYS A 45 3.52 17.47 9.25
CA LYS A 45 3.05 16.87 7.99
C LYS A 45 3.47 15.41 7.85
N GLN A 46 4.66 15.05 8.33
CA GLN A 46 5.15 13.67 8.33
C GLN A 46 4.51 12.82 9.45
N SER A 47 4.10 13.44 10.55
CA SER A 47 3.48 12.75 11.69
C SER A 47 1.95 12.61 11.57
N GLN A 48 1.28 13.39 10.70
CA GLN A 48 -0.11 13.11 10.38
C GLN A 48 -0.16 11.72 9.74
N PRO A 49 -1.06 10.83 10.19
CA PRO A 49 -1.32 9.62 9.45
C PRO A 49 -1.72 10.06 8.05
N GLN A 50 -0.80 9.88 7.08
CA GLN A 50 -1.12 10.16 5.68
C GLN A 50 -2.39 9.37 5.39
N GLN A 51 -3.48 10.06 5.12
CA GLN A 51 -4.73 9.39 4.80
C GLN A 51 -4.42 8.47 3.63
N CYS A 52 -4.59 7.18 3.85
CA CYS A 52 -4.24 6.17 2.87
C CYS A 52 -4.94 6.51 1.53
N PRO A 53 -4.23 6.71 0.42
CA PRO A 53 -4.83 7.11 -0.85
C PRO A 53 -5.86 6.08 -1.35
N PHE A 54 -5.68 4.81 -1.04
CA PHE A 54 -6.64 3.76 -1.39
C PHE A 54 -7.93 3.88 -0.58
N CYS A 55 -7.85 4.22 0.72
CA CYS A 55 -9.03 4.53 1.51
C CYS A 55 -9.77 5.76 0.95
N LEU A 56 -9.05 6.78 0.49
CA LEU A 56 -9.66 7.95 -0.15
C LEU A 56 -10.32 7.61 -1.49
N ILE A 57 -9.80 6.64 -2.25
CA ILE A 57 -10.45 6.11 -3.46
C ILE A 57 -11.74 5.35 -3.09
N VAL A 58 -11.72 4.54 -2.04
CA VAL A 58 -12.90 3.83 -1.52
C VAL A 58 -13.99 4.83 -1.11
N GLU A 59 -13.62 5.92 -0.45
CA GLU A 59 -14.52 7.00 -0.03
C GLU A 59 -14.92 7.94 -1.18
N ASN A 60 -14.46 7.71 -2.41
CA ASN A 60 -14.66 8.58 -3.58
C ASN A 60 -14.13 10.02 -3.41
N LYS A 61 -13.21 10.25 -2.47
CA LYS A 61 -12.52 11.53 -2.29
C LYS A 61 -11.37 11.73 -3.31
N ILE A 62 -10.80 10.64 -3.83
CA ILE A 62 -9.84 10.64 -4.93
C ILE A 62 -10.45 9.85 -6.10
N LYS A 63 -10.41 10.44 -7.28
CA LYS A 63 -10.86 9.79 -8.52
C LYS A 63 -9.86 8.72 -8.96
N ALA A 64 -10.36 7.53 -9.31
CA ALA A 64 -9.58 6.45 -9.89
C ALA A 64 -10.27 5.90 -11.14
N ASN A 65 -9.49 5.40 -12.11
CA ASN A 65 -10.00 4.73 -13.31
C ASN A 65 -10.31 3.27 -12.95
N LYS A 66 -11.46 3.04 -12.32
CA LYS A 66 -11.89 1.72 -11.86
C LYS A 66 -12.25 0.82 -13.03
N LEU A 67 -11.69 -0.39 -13.05
CA LEU A 67 -12.01 -1.47 -13.97
C LEU A 67 -13.01 -2.44 -13.37
N TYR A 68 -12.99 -2.57 -12.04
CA TYR A 68 -13.87 -3.45 -11.28
C TYR A 68 -14.12 -2.86 -9.90
N GLU A 69 -15.32 -3.05 -9.40
CA GLU A 69 -15.70 -2.71 -8.02
C GLU A 69 -16.84 -3.61 -7.57
N ASP A 70 -16.67 -4.21 -6.39
CA ASP A 70 -17.75 -4.87 -5.65
C ASP A 70 -17.83 -4.35 -4.21
N ASN A 71 -18.47 -5.08 -3.30
CA ASN A 71 -18.59 -4.68 -1.90
C ASN A 71 -17.28 -4.73 -1.12
N GLU A 72 -16.28 -5.50 -1.57
CA GLU A 72 -15.06 -5.79 -0.82
C GLU A 72 -13.78 -5.34 -1.55
N ILE A 73 -13.79 -5.27 -2.88
CA ILE A 73 -12.59 -5.13 -3.73
C ILE A 73 -12.80 -4.03 -4.75
N ILE A 74 -11.73 -3.29 -5.03
CA ILE A 74 -11.60 -2.37 -6.15
C ILE A 74 -10.40 -2.82 -7.00
N ALA A 75 -10.56 -2.72 -8.32
CA ALA A 75 -9.44 -2.74 -9.26
C ALA A 75 -9.46 -1.47 -10.11
N ALA A 76 -8.31 -0.83 -10.26
CA ALA A 76 -8.16 0.39 -11.02
C ALA A 76 -6.85 0.40 -11.81
N LEU A 77 -6.80 1.20 -12.86
CA LEU A 77 -5.55 1.43 -13.58
C LEU A 77 -4.57 2.21 -12.69
N GLU A 78 -3.31 1.78 -12.71
CA GLU A 78 -2.22 2.50 -12.05
C GLU A 78 -1.97 3.85 -12.77
N ILE A 79 -1.82 4.92 -11.98
CA ILE A 79 -1.61 6.27 -12.51
C ILE A 79 -0.17 6.52 -12.99
N ASN A 80 0.80 5.74 -12.47
CA ASN A 80 2.20 5.74 -12.88
C ASN A 80 2.58 4.34 -13.41
N PRO A 81 2.01 3.91 -14.55
CA PRO A 81 2.07 2.53 -14.96
C PRO A 81 3.47 2.11 -15.40
N ALA A 82 3.90 0.91 -14.98
CA ALA A 82 5.12 0.28 -15.49
C ALA A 82 4.95 -0.20 -16.94
N SER A 83 3.72 -0.59 -17.34
CA SER A 83 3.37 -1.02 -18.69
C SER A 83 1.94 -0.63 -19.03
N LEU A 84 1.57 -0.73 -20.30
CA LEU A 84 0.20 -0.52 -20.76
C LEU A 84 -0.75 -1.48 -20.04
N GLY A 85 -1.78 -0.94 -19.37
CA GLY A 85 -2.77 -1.73 -18.66
C GLY A 85 -2.32 -2.18 -17.26
N HIS A 86 -1.22 -1.64 -16.72
CA HIS A 86 -0.84 -1.88 -15.33
C HIS A 86 -2.04 -1.58 -14.41
N THR A 87 -2.50 -2.58 -13.71
CA THR A 87 -3.71 -2.57 -12.89
C THR A 87 -3.36 -2.91 -11.45
N ILE A 88 -3.96 -2.19 -10.53
CA ILE A 88 -3.88 -2.45 -9.09
C ILE A 88 -5.21 -3.01 -8.59
N VAL A 89 -5.15 -4.03 -7.76
CA VAL A 89 -6.32 -4.66 -7.12
C VAL A 89 -6.13 -4.58 -5.62
N PHE A 90 -7.10 -4.07 -4.89
CA PHE A 90 -6.98 -3.86 -3.44
C PHE A 90 -8.33 -4.02 -2.73
N PRO A 91 -8.31 -4.47 -1.46
CA PRO A 91 -9.52 -4.54 -0.64
C PRO A 91 -9.99 -3.13 -0.24
N LYS A 92 -11.31 -2.94 -0.15
CA LYS A 92 -11.90 -1.69 0.38
C LYS A 92 -11.59 -1.48 1.85
N LYS A 93 -11.55 -2.58 2.61
CA LYS A 93 -11.11 -2.54 4.01
C LYS A 93 -9.63 -2.22 4.07
N HIS A 94 -9.25 -1.26 4.92
CA HIS A 94 -7.83 -0.96 5.15
C HIS A 94 -7.12 -2.15 5.78
N ILE A 95 -6.30 -2.82 5.01
CA ILE A 95 -5.46 -3.97 5.39
C ILE A 95 -4.06 -3.66 4.87
N GLN A 96 -3.05 -3.76 5.70
CA GLN A 96 -1.70 -3.36 5.32
C GLN A 96 -0.99 -4.41 4.47
N ILE A 97 -1.06 -5.68 4.87
CA ILE A 97 -0.33 -6.80 4.24
C ILE A 97 -1.23 -8.01 4.04
N LEU A 98 -0.87 -8.88 3.11
CA LEU A 98 -1.66 -10.05 2.70
C LEU A 98 -1.99 -10.98 3.88
N THR A 99 -1.07 -11.16 4.83
CA THR A 99 -1.28 -12.05 5.98
C THR A 99 -2.37 -11.58 6.96
N GLN A 100 -2.83 -10.35 6.84
CA GLN A 100 -3.94 -9.80 7.63
C GLN A 100 -5.31 -9.99 6.95
N LEU A 101 -5.32 -10.49 5.71
CA LEU A 101 -6.54 -10.76 4.97
C LEU A 101 -7.05 -12.16 5.30
N ASN A 102 -8.27 -12.26 5.83
CA ASN A 102 -8.84 -13.54 6.26
C ASN A 102 -9.14 -14.49 5.07
N ASP A 103 -9.60 -13.93 3.94
CA ASP A 103 -9.88 -14.67 2.72
C ASP A 103 -9.19 -14.01 1.53
N ALA A 104 -8.00 -14.50 1.22
CA ALA A 104 -7.26 -14.07 0.04
C ALA A 104 -7.87 -14.61 -1.28
N GLY A 105 -8.67 -15.67 -1.22
CA GLY A 105 -9.26 -16.29 -2.40
C GLY A 105 -10.12 -15.33 -3.21
N LYS A 106 -10.94 -14.52 -2.56
CA LYS A 106 -11.76 -13.51 -3.23
C LYS A 106 -10.90 -12.49 -3.99
N LEU A 107 -9.85 -11.96 -3.36
CA LEU A 107 -8.95 -11.00 -3.97
C LEU A 107 -8.24 -11.60 -5.20
N PHE A 108 -7.69 -12.80 -5.06
CA PHE A 108 -6.98 -13.47 -6.15
C PHE A 108 -7.91 -13.98 -7.26
N ASN A 109 -9.18 -14.24 -6.99
CA ASN A 109 -10.17 -14.50 -8.03
C ASN A 109 -10.40 -13.29 -8.94
N VAL A 110 -10.45 -12.07 -8.38
CA VAL A 110 -10.54 -10.84 -9.17
C VAL A 110 -9.25 -10.61 -9.96
N VAL A 111 -8.09 -10.81 -9.34
CA VAL A 111 -6.78 -10.72 -10.00
C VAL A 111 -6.69 -11.67 -11.19
N ASN A 112 -7.10 -12.94 -11.03
CA ASN A 112 -7.08 -13.93 -12.09
C ASN A 112 -7.97 -13.53 -13.28
N LYS A 113 -9.22 -13.13 -13.02
CA LYS A 113 -10.15 -12.70 -14.06
C LYS A 113 -9.62 -11.48 -14.82
N LEU A 114 -9.13 -10.47 -14.12
CA LEU A 114 -8.58 -9.27 -14.74
C LEU A 114 -7.29 -9.56 -15.51
N SER A 115 -6.43 -10.44 -14.99
CA SER A 115 -5.23 -10.86 -15.71
C SER A 115 -5.57 -11.49 -17.05
N SER A 116 -6.60 -12.35 -17.11
CA SER A 116 -7.09 -12.93 -18.38
C SER A 116 -7.61 -11.86 -19.34
N VAL A 117 -8.47 -10.96 -18.86
CA VAL A 117 -9.02 -9.86 -19.67
C VAL A 117 -7.93 -8.96 -20.24
N LEU A 118 -6.96 -8.58 -19.39
CA LEU A 118 -5.83 -7.74 -19.83
C LEU A 118 -4.95 -8.45 -20.85
N PHE A 119 -4.71 -9.75 -20.64
CA PHE A 119 -3.95 -10.58 -21.57
C PHE A 119 -4.60 -10.62 -22.96
N GLU A 120 -5.91 -10.89 -23.00
CA GLU A 120 -6.67 -11.00 -24.25
C GLU A 120 -6.87 -9.63 -24.93
N THR A 121 -7.29 -8.62 -24.15
CA THR A 121 -7.69 -7.30 -24.69
C THR A 121 -6.49 -6.49 -25.19
N LEU A 122 -5.34 -6.58 -24.51
CA LEU A 122 -4.15 -5.82 -24.84
C LEU A 122 -3.15 -6.61 -25.69
N ASN A 123 -3.45 -7.86 -26.03
CA ASN A 123 -2.52 -8.78 -26.68
C ASN A 123 -1.19 -8.89 -25.91
N ALA A 124 -1.26 -8.90 -24.58
CA ALA A 124 -0.10 -9.06 -23.74
C ALA A 124 0.48 -10.49 -23.91
N GLN A 125 1.79 -10.63 -23.83
CA GLN A 125 2.49 -11.92 -23.99
C GLN A 125 2.80 -12.58 -22.65
N GLY A 126 2.50 -11.90 -21.56
CA GLY A 126 2.62 -12.38 -20.19
C GLY A 126 2.02 -11.39 -19.22
N THR A 127 1.93 -11.79 -17.94
CA THR A 127 1.60 -10.91 -16.83
C THR A 127 2.52 -11.19 -15.64
N ASN A 128 2.94 -10.16 -14.95
CA ASN A 128 3.49 -10.32 -13.61
C ASN A 128 2.42 -9.96 -12.59
N ILE A 129 2.26 -10.81 -11.59
CA ILE A 129 1.43 -10.54 -10.42
C ILE A 129 2.38 -10.27 -9.26
N LEU A 130 2.33 -9.07 -8.71
CA LEU A 130 3.23 -8.64 -7.66
C LEU A 130 2.46 -8.22 -6.41
N VAL A 131 2.92 -8.70 -5.26
CA VAL A 131 2.45 -8.27 -3.93
C VAL A 131 3.66 -7.96 -3.07
N SER A 132 3.80 -6.72 -2.65
CA SER A 132 4.85 -6.28 -1.74
C SER A 132 4.30 -6.19 -0.32
N ASN A 133 4.78 -7.02 0.59
CA ASN A 133 4.38 -7.02 1.99
C ASN A 133 5.49 -6.44 2.87
N GLY A 134 5.28 -5.24 3.38
CA GLY A 134 6.23 -4.53 4.22
C GLY A 134 7.29 -3.73 3.45
N SER A 135 7.92 -2.78 4.13
CA SER A 135 8.90 -1.86 3.53
C SER A 135 10.12 -2.55 2.95
N ALA A 136 10.60 -3.62 3.57
CA ALA A 136 11.73 -4.42 3.07
C ALA A 136 11.43 -5.11 1.72
N ALA A 137 10.15 -5.31 1.39
CA ALA A 137 9.69 -5.83 0.11
C ALA A 137 9.36 -4.72 -0.91
N GLY A 138 9.60 -3.43 -0.57
CA GLY A 138 9.31 -2.30 -1.43
C GLY A 138 7.88 -1.75 -1.30
N GLN A 139 7.12 -2.15 -0.28
CA GLN A 139 5.81 -1.55 -0.02
C GLN A 139 5.97 -0.11 0.45
N MET A 140 5.48 0.84 -0.34
CA MET A 140 5.55 2.28 -0.03
C MET A 140 4.31 2.78 0.73
N ILE A 141 3.14 2.21 0.46
CA ILE A 141 1.86 2.61 1.06
C ILE A 141 1.36 1.45 1.92
N PRO A 142 1.01 1.68 3.21
CA PRO A 142 0.54 0.62 4.10
C PRO A 142 -0.93 0.24 3.81
N HIS A 143 -1.18 -0.23 2.59
CA HIS A 143 -2.44 -0.82 2.13
C HIS A 143 -2.09 -1.99 1.21
N LEU A 144 -2.76 -3.12 1.40
CA LEU A 144 -2.55 -4.30 0.56
C LEU A 144 -2.94 -4.01 -0.88
N ILE A 145 -1.99 -4.21 -1.78
CA ILE A 145 -2.17 -4.04 -3.22
C ILE A 145 -1.65 -5.29 -3.92
N VAL A 146 -2.39 -5.76 -4.90
CA VAL A 146 -1.93 -6.73 -5.88
C VAL A 146 -1.80 -6.01 -7.22
N GLU A 147 -0.59 -5.95 -7.74
CA GLU A 147 -0.31 -5.36 -9.04
C GLU A 147 -0.42 -6.42 -10.14
N ILE A 148 -1.11 -6.11 -11.23
CA ILE A 148 -1.15 -6.90 -12.46
C ILE A 148 -0.43 -6.09 -13.52
N ILE A 149 0.74 -6.55 -13.93
CA ILE A 149 1.60 -5.86 -14.88
C ILE A 149 1.62 -6.66 -16.19
N PRO A 150 0.88 -6.25 -17.21
CA PRO A 150 0.95 -6.88 -18.54
C PRO A 150 2.36 -6.73 -19.13
N ARG A 151 2.84 -7.79 -19.79
CA ARG A 151 4.18 -7.85 -20.34
C ARG A 151 4.12 -8.01 -21.87
N PHE A 152 4.97 -7.25 -22.53
CA PHE A 152 5.07 -7.24 -24.00
C PHE A 152 6.50 -7.56 -24.42
N ALA A 153 6.69 -8.15 -25.61
CA ALA A 153 8.02 -8.35 -26.13
C ALA A 153 8.79 -7.03 -26.18
N ASN A 154 9.99 -7.02 -25.67
CA ASN A 154 10.88 -5.85 -25.64
C ASN A 154 10.39 -4.66 -24.79
N ASP A 155 9.53 -4.88 -23.81
CA ASP A 155 9.01 -3.84 -22.91
C ASP A 155 10.09 -3.23 -21.98
N LYS A 156 11.31 -3.77 -22.00
CA LYS A 156 12.47 -3.36 -21.21
C LYS A 156 12.28 -3.47 -19.69
N LEU A 157 11.19 -4.02 -19.21
CA LEU A 157 10.99 -4.27 -17.77
C LEU A 157 11.79 -5.49 -17.35
N SER A 158 12.57 -5.36 -16.29
CA SER A 158 13.38 -6.44 -15.74
C SER A 158 13.01 -6.71 -14.28
N PHE A 159 12.72 -7.98 -13.97
CA PHE A 159 12.60 -8.51 -12.61
C PHE A 159 13.79 -9.44 -12.33
N ASN A 160 15.00 -8.89 -12.37
CA ASN A 160 16.20 -9.68 -12.12
C ASN A 160 16.46 -9.79 -10.61
N LEU A 161 16.05 -10.91 -10.03
CA LEU A 161 16.36 -11.24 -8.64
C LEU A 161 17.67 -12.03 -8.58
N PRO A 162 18.67 -11.57 -7.82
CA PRO A 162 19.91 -12.32 -7.66
C PRO A 162 19.61 -13.66 -6.97
N ARG A 163 20.04 -14.77 -7.61
CA ARG A 163 19.83 -16.12 -7.10
C ARG A 163 21.14 -16.80 -6.83
N LYS A 164 21.26 -17.43 -5.67
CA LYS A 164 22.40 -18.27 -5.30
C LYS A 164 21.89 -19.67 -4.95
N LYS A 165 22.62 -20.70 -5.40
CA LYS A 165 22.32 -22.09 -5.01
C LYS A 165 22.54 -22.26 -3.51
N ALA A 166 21.51 -22.66 -2.78
CA ALA A 166 21.63 -23.01 -1.37
C ALA A 166 22.18 -24.44 -1.23
N SER A 167 22.87 -24.71 -0.13
CA SER A 167 23.30 -26.06 0.23
C SER A 167 22.10 -26.84 0.80
N GLU A 168 22.19 -28.19 0.73
CA GLU A 168 21.14 -29.07 1.27
C GLU A 168 20.95 -28.84 2.78
N VAL A 169 22.03 -28.68 3.53
CA VAL A 169 22.01 -28.40 4.98
C VAL A 169 21.28 -27.08 5.30
N GLU A 170 21.48 -26.02 4.49
CA GLU A 170 20.75 -24.75 4.65
C GLU A 170 19.24 -24.92 4.40
N LEU A 171 18.89 -25.66 3.35
CA LEU A 171 17.50 -25.95 3.01
C LEU A 171 16.80 -26.75 4.11
N GLU A 172 17.44 -27.79 4.64
CA GLU A 172 16.91 -28.60 5.74
C GLU A 172 16.67 -27.78 7.02
N LYS A 173 17.64 -26.93 7.40
CA LYS A 173 17.52 -26.04 8.56
C LYS A 173 16.33 -25.07 8.41
N VAL A 174 16.19 -24.43 7.25
CA VAL A 174 15.10 -23.50 6.97
C VAL A 174 13.76 -24.23 6.98
N MET A 175 13.68 -25.41 6.34
CA MET A 175 12.49 -26.25 6.31
C MET A 175 12.04 -26.65 7.72
N ALA A 176 12.98 -27.13 8.56
CA ALA A 176 12.69 -27.49 9.95
C ALA A 176 12.15 -26.31 10.77
N LYS A 177 12.74 -25.11 10.59
CA LYS A 177 12.29 -23.88 11.24
C LYS A 177 10.87 -23.47 10.82
N ILE A 178 10.55 -23.58 9.53
CA ILE A 178 9.21 -23.26 9.02
C ILE A 178 8.19 -24.26 9.57
N LYS A 179 8.46 -25.56 9.49
CA LYS A 179 7.57 -26.64 9.96
C LYS A 179 7.38 -26.66 11.48
N SER A 180 8.24 -26.00 12.27
CA SER A 180 8.05 -25.88 13.72
C SER A 180 6.93 -24.91 14.12
N LYS A 181 6.39 -24.13 13.19
CA LYS A 181 5.26 -23.23 13.42
C LYS A 181 3.95 -23.93 13.06
N PRO A 182 2.94 -23.92 13.94
CA PRO A 182 1.64 -24.56 13.68
C PRO A 182 0.78 -23.71 12.72
N THR A 183 1.19 -23.63 11.46
CA THR A 183 0.51 -22.77 10.48
C THR A 183 -0.12 -23.58 9.34
N PHE A 184 0.14 -24.91 9.29
CA PHE A 184 -0.36 -25.85 8.28
C PHE A 184 -0.85 -27.12 8.95
#